data_5b4161446ceebd60ab8ab54727a27891
#
_entry.id   5b4161446ceebd60ab8ab54727a27891
#
_cell.length_a   1.000
_cell.length_b   1.000
_cell.length_c   1.000
_cell.angle_alpha   90.00
_cell.angle_beta   90.00
_cell.angle_gamma   90.00
#
_symmetry.space_group_name_H-M   'P 1'
#
loop_
_entity.id
_entity.type
_entity.pdbx_description
1 polymer ?
#
loop_
_entity_poly.entity_id
_entity_poly.type
_entity_poly.pdbx_seq_one_letter_code
_entity_poly.pdbx_strand_id
1 'polypeptide(L)'
;MKIKINALNAMEIGGNIILNISIPSKFKNAVESFVNGFNAANDYELKRVTKKRSLSANGYAWALMDEIAAALRITKEEVYRKAINDVGVFTEMRFKDAEAARRFKPIWQANGMGWLTKTIDDTTVYAYYGSSSYDTAEMARLIDYIVDEAKRLHIETLPPDRLEIMKTEWGRK
;
A
#
# COMPACT_ATOMS: atom_id res chain seq x y z
N MET A 1 15.44 -17.29 -10.25
CA MET A 1 16.64 -16.45 -9.97
C MET A 1 16.22 -14.99 -9.99
N LYS A 2 16.70 -14.15 -9.05
CA LYS A 2 16.52 -12.69 -9.08
C LYS A 2 17.89 -12.04 -9.22
N ILE A 3 18.08 -11.25 -10.27
CA ILE A 3 19.35 -10.54 -10.57
C ILE A 3 19.06 -9.11 -10.97
N LYS A 4 20.03 -8.24 -10.81
CA LYS A 4 20.01 -6.89 -11.38
C LYS A 4 20.56 -6.95 -12.79
N ILE A 5 19.87 -6.36 -13.75
CA ILE A 5 20.31 -6.19 -15.14
C ILE A 5 20.80 -4.74 -15.30
N ASN A 6 22.00 -4.56 -15.85
CA ASN A 6 22.57 -3.24 -16.14
C ASN A 6 22.21 -2.77 -17.55
N ALA A 7 22.20 -3.68 -18.52
CA ALA A 7 21.80 -3.39 -19.90
C ALA A 7 21.14 -4.63 -20.54
N LEU A 8 20.24 -4.39 -21.47
CA LEU A 8 19.53 -5.40 -22.24
C LEU A 8 19.45 -4.93 -23.70
N ASN A 9 19.95 -5.75 -24.63
CA ASN A 9 19.83 -5.55 -26.06
C ASN A 9 19.23 -6.79 -26.70
N ALA A 10 18.55 -6.62 -27.83
CA ALA A 10 18.07 -7.70 -28.66
C ALA A 10 18.60 -7.54 -30.09
N MET A 11 18.94 -8.65 -30.73
CA MET A 11 19.27 -8.70 -32.17
C MET A 11 18.65 -9.93 -32.81
N GLU A 12 18.28 -9.84 -34.06
CA GLU A 12 17.77 -10.97 -34.83
C GLU A 12 18.86 -11.56 -35.69
N ILE A 13 19.10 -12.88 -35.59
CA ILE A 13 20.10 -13.60 -36.37
C ILE A 13 19.47 -14.95 -36.78
N GLY A 14 19.37 -15.20 -38.09
CA GLY A 14 18.92 -16.50 -38.60
C GLY A 14 17.49 -16.90 -38.15
N GLY A 15 16.59 -15.94 -38.01
CA GLY A 15 15.22 -16.18 -37.56
C GLY A 15 15.08 -16.36 -36.03
N ASN A 16 16.15 -16.16 -35.27
CA ASN A 16 16.14 -16.21 -33.80
C ASN A 16 16.40 -14.83 -33.23
N ILE A 17 15.71 -14.51 -32.14
CA ILE A 17 15.98 -13.28 -31.34
C ILE A 17 16.98 -13.65 -30.25
N ILE A 18 18.17 -13.02 -30.30
CA ILE A 18 19.24 -13.18 -29.31
C ILE A 18 19.14 -12.03 -28.32
N LEU A 19 18.98 -12.35 -27.03
CA LEU A 19 19.00 -11.37 -25.95
C LEU A 19 20.39 -11.32 -25.31
N ASN A 20 21.03 -10.15 -25.37
CA ASN A 20 22.29 -9.88 -24.67
C ASN A 20 21.98 -9.15 -23.37
N ILE A 21 22.29 -9.76 -22.24
CA ILE A 21 21.99 -9.27 -20.90
C ILE A 21 23.28 -8.97 -20.15
N SER A 22 23.53 -7.72 -19.80
CA SER A 22 24.67 -7.33 -18.95
C SER A 22 24.26 -7.41 -17.48
N ILE A 23 24.97 -8.24 -16.72
CA ILE A 23 24.68 -8.52 -15.31
C ILE A 23 25.95 -8.23 -14.49
N PRO A 24 25.85 -7.53 -13.31
CA PRO A 24 27.00 -7.31 -12.45
C PRO A 24 27.69 -8.61 -12.03
N SER A 25 29.02 -8.62 -12.03
CA SER A 25 29.84 -9.82 -11.73
C SER A 25 29.55 -10.47 -10.37
N LYS A 26 29.05 -9.73 -9.41
CA LYS A 26 28.60 -10.30 -8.12
C LYS A 26 27.50 -11.36 -8.23
N PHE A 27 26.81 -11.45 -9.37
CA PHE A 27 25.79 -12.48 -9.65
C PHE A 27 26.34 -13.65 -10.47
N LYS A 28 27.67 -13.75 -10.70
CA LYS A 28 28.31 -14.76 -11.53
C LYS A 28 27.83 -16.17 -11.21
N ASN A 29 27.94 -16.59 -9.95
CA ASN A 29 27.55 -17.95 -9.54
C ASN A 29 26.06 -18.25 -9.80
N ALA A 30 25.19 -17.27 -9.62
CA ALA A 30 23.75 -17.43 -9.89
C ALA A 30 23.46 -17.57 -11.39
N VAL A 31 24.19 -16.85 -12.23
CA VAL A 31 24.09 -16.93 -13.70
C VAL A 31 24.63 -18.28 -14.18
N GLU A 32 25.80 -18.69 -13.72
CA GLU A 32 26.40 -19.99 -14.06
C GLU A 32 25.49 -21.16 -13.66
N SER A 33 24.94 -21.12 -12.46
CA SER A 33 23.97 -22.14 -12.00
C SER A 33 22.73 -22.19 -12.89
N PHE A 34 22.22 -21.04 -13.33
CA PHE A 34 21.07 -20.98 -14.24
C PHE A 34 21.41 -21.54 -15.62
N VAL A 35 22.56 -21.15 -16.19
CA VAL A 35 23.03 -21.62 -17.52
C VAL A 35 23.27 -23.11 -17.51
N ASN A 36 23.90 -23.65 -16.46
CA ASN A 36 24.19 -25.10 -16.35
C ASN A 36 22.90 -25.94 -16.16
N GLY A 37 21.84 -25.33 -15.57
CA GLY A 37 20.54 -25.98 -15.40
C GLY A 37 19.54 -25.69 -16.52
N PHE A 38 19.96 -24.98 -17.58
CA PHE A 38 19.06 -24.60 -18.67
C PHE A 38 18.64 -25.86 -19.48
N ASN A 39 17.34 -25.97 -19.72
CA ASN A 39 16.76 -27.01 -20.58
C ASN A 39 15.79 -26.37 -21.56
N ALA A 40 16.09 -26.52 -22.87
CA ALA A 40 15.28 -25.92 -23.94
C ALA A 40 13.83 -26.46 -24.02
N ALA A 41 13.54 -27.58 -23.37
CA ALA A 41 12.17 -28.14 -23.30
C ALA A 41 11.29 -27.41 -22.24
N ASN A 42 11.87 -26.56 -21.41
CA ASN A 42 11.14 -25.83 -20.38
C ASN A 42 10.83 -24.39 -20.82
N ASP A 43 9.69 -23.88 -20.38
CA ASP A 43 9.35 -22.47 -20.52
C ASP A 43 10.08 -21.63 -19.45
N TYR A 44 10.60 -20.49 -19.89
CA TYR A 44 11.28 -19.52 -19.01
C TYR A 44 10.62 -18.16 -19.09
N GLU A 45 10.37 -17.53 -17.94
CA GLU A 45 9.79 -16.20 -17.85
C GLU A 45 10.84 -15.16 -17.49
N LEU A 46 11.02 -14.16 -18.36
CA LEU A 46 11.79 -12.94 -18.05
C LEU A 46 10.81 -11.82 -17.74
N LYS A 47 10.68 -11.44 -16.47
CA LYS A 47 9.82 -10.33 -16.06
C LYS A 47 10.53 -9.32 -15.19
N ARG A 48 10.11 -8.06 -15.32
CA ARG A 48 10.52 -7.03 -14.38
C ARG A 48 10.03 -7.41 -12.97
N VAL A 49 10.99 -7.70 -12.09
CA VAL A 49 10.67 -7.78 -10.66
C VAL A 49 10.49 -6.35 -10.17
N THR A 50 9.26 -5.89 -10.11
CA THR A 50 8.95 -4.78 -9.21
C THR A 50 9.39 -5.24 -7.83
N LYS A 51 10.23 -4.45 -7.12
CA LYS A 51 10.42 -4.70 -5.69
C LYS A 51 9.02 -4.98 -5.13
N LYS A 52 8.78 -6.21 -4.63
CA LYS A 52 7.63 -6.39 -3.75
C LYS A 52 7.82 -5.29 -2.74
N ARG A 53 6.90 -4.34 -2.68
CA ARG A 53 6.85 -3.38 -1.59
C ARG A 53 7.08 -4.23 -0.36
N SER A 54 8.21 -4.04 0.34
CA SER A 54 8.42 -4.54 1.71
C SER A 54 7.08 -4.33 2.38
N LEU A 55 6.57 -5.33 3.13
CA LEU A 55 5.22 -5.26 3.73
C LEU A 55 4.71 -3.84 3.64
N SER A 56 3.94 -3.54 2.61
CA SER A 56 3.73 -2.13 2.23
C SER A 56 3.23 -1.47 3.49
N ALA A 57 3.55 -0.22 3.71
CA ALA A 57 3.04 0.53 4.85
C ALA A 57 1.54 0.27 5.07
N ASN A 58 0.80 0.09 3.97
CA ASN A 58 -0.58 -0.36 3.98
C ASN A 58 -0.76 -1.79 4.52
N GLY A 59 0.05 -2.75 4.09
CA GLY A 59 -0.02 -4.14 4.60
C GLY A 59 0.30 -4.21 6.09
N TYR A 60 1.27 -3.42 6.56
CA TYR A 60 1.60 -3.33 7.99
C TYR A 60 0.47 -2.68 8.79
N ALA A 61 -0.09 -1.57 8.30
CA ALA A 61 -1.23 -0.92 8.94
C ALA A 61 -2.44 -1.88 9.07
N TRP A 62 -2.74 -2.65 8.01
CA TRP A 62 -3.81 -3.65 8.04
C TRP A 62 -3.51 -4.80 9.01
N ALA A 63 -2.26 -5.26 9.12
CA ALA A 63 -1.88 -6.29 10.09
C ALA A 63 -2.05 -5.80 11.54
N LEU A 64 -1.58 -4.57 11.85
CA LEU A 64 -1.81 -3.99 13.18
C LEU A 64 -3.30 -3.77 13.48
N MET A 65 -4.09 -3.35 12.50
CA MET A 65 -5.53 -3.20 12.70
C MET A 65 -6.22 -4.55 12.98
N ASP A 66 -5.75 -5.66 12.40
CA ASP A 66 -6.24 -7.01 12.74
C ASP A 66 -5.95 -7.36 14.21
N GLU A 67 -4.75 -7.06 14.70
CA GLU A 67 -4.38 -7.32 16.10
C GLU A 67 -5.14 -6.41 17.08
N ILE A 68 -5.31 -5.13 16.76
CA ILE A 68 -6.13 -4.18 17.53
C ILE A 68 -7.59 -4.65 17.60
N ALA A 69 -8.14 -5.07 16.45
CA ALA A 69 -9.50 -5.58 16.35
C ALA A 69 -9.72 -6.80 17.24
N ALA A 70 -8.78 -7.75 17.21
CA ALA A 70 -8.79 -8.93 18.06
C ALA A 70 -8.72 -8.57 19.56
N ALA A 71 -7.85 -7.64 19.95
CA ALA A 71 -7.70 -7.19 21.34
C ALA A 71 -8.96 -6.49 21.86
N LEU A 72 -9.61 -5.68 21.02
CA LEU A 72 -10.81 -4.92 21.38
C LEU A 72 -12.12 -5.70 21.13
N ARG A 73 -12.08 -6.88 20.50
CA ARG A 73 -13.23 -7.70 20.10
C ARG A 73 -14.20 -6.95 19.18
N ILE A 74 -13.67 -6.20 18.25
CA ILE A 74 -14.40 -5.48 17.20
C ILE A 74 -13.88 -5.92 15.82
N THR A 75 -14.49 -5.42 14.75
CA THR A 75 -14.02 -5.72 13.39
C THR A 75 -12.85 -4.82 12.99
N LYS A 76 -12.01 -5.30 12.10
CA LYS A 76 -10.92 -4.52 11.50
C LYS A 76 -11.44 -3.26 10.78
N GLU A 77 -12.60 -3.39 10.16
CA GLU A 77 -13.31 -2.29 9.50
C GLU A 77 -13.70 -1.19 10.49
N GLU A 78 -14.10 -1.54 11.70
CA GLU A 78 -14.38 -0.58 12.77
C GLU A 78 -13.12 0.14 13.23
N VAL A 79 -12.01 -0.58 13.41
CA VAL A 79 -10.71 0.03 13.73
C VAL A 79 -10.29 1.01 12.63
N TYR A 80 -10.41 0.60 11.37
CA TYR A 80 -10.06 1.45 10.23
C TYR A 80 -10.94 2.70 10.15
N ARG A 81 -12.26 2.56 10.30
CA ARG A 81 -13.20 3.69 10.30
C ARG A 81 -12.93 4.66 11.44
N LYS A 82 -12.59 4.13 12.62
CA LYS A 82 -12.18 4.96 13.75
C LYS A 82 -10.94 5.77 13.41
N ALA A 83 -9.90 5.13 12.87
CA ALA A 83 -8.67 5.80 12.47
C ALA A 83 -8.92 6.91 11.43
N ILE A 84 -9.74 6.65 10.39
CA ILE A 84 -10.15 7.67 9.41
C ILE A 84 -10.92 8.82 10.08
N ASN A 85 -11.82 8.54 11.00
CA ASN A 85 -12.59 9.58 11.69
C ASN A 85 -11.71 10.47 12.61
N ASP A 86 -10.66 9.88 13.20
CA ASP A 86 -9.82 10.58 14.20
C ASP A 86 -8.69 11.39 13.56
N VAL A 87 -8.03 10.85 12.52
CA VAL A 87 -6.86 11.49 11.88
C VAL A 87 -6.94 11.58 10.37
N GLY A 88 -8.04 11.15 9.76
CA GLY A 88 -8.22 11.13 8.32
C GLY A 88 -8.37 12.51 7.71
N VAL A 89 -8.10 12.57 6.42
CA VAL A 89 -8.30 13.77 5.61
C VAL A 89 -9.78 13.93 5.29
N PHE A 90 -10.30 15.13 5.45
CA PHE A 90 -11.69 15.44 5.12
C PHE A 90 -11.82 16.79 4.42
N THR A 91 -12.96 17.00 3.78
CA THR A 91 -13.40 18.31 3.30
C THR A 91 -14.74 18.68 3.93
N GLU A 92 -14.92 19.96 4.24
CA GLU A 92 -16.19 20.47 4.68
C GLU A 92 -17.09 20.72 3.48
N MET A 93 -18.25 20.08 3.47
CA MET A 93 -19.26 20.22 2.43
C MET A 93 -20.47 20.93 3.00
N ARG A 94 -20.84 22.06 2.36
CA ARG A 94 -22.04 22.83 2.73
C ARG A 94 -23.11 22.66 1.66
N PHE A 95 -24.31 22.36 2.07
CA PHE A 95 -25.45 22.10 1.21
C PHE A 95 -26.51 23.20 1.40
N LYS A 96 -27.33 23.41 0.36
CA LYS A 96 -28.41 24.39 0.39
C LYS A 96 -29.50 24.05 1.39
N ASP A 97 -29.71 22.77 1.69
CA ASP A 97 -30.72 22.26 2.62
C ASP A 97 -30.34 20.88 3.17
N ALA A 98 -31.04 20.45 4.22
CA ALA A 98 -30.82 19.17 4.88
C ALA A 98 -31.08 17.96 3.97
N GLU A 99 -31.97 18.09 2.98
CA GLU A 99 -32.27 17.00 2.05
C GLU A 99 -31.08 16.76 1.11
N ALA A 100 -30.49 17.82 0.58
CA ALA A 100 -29.27 17.72 -0.26
C ALA A 100 -28.10 17.08 0.53
N ALA A 101 -27.91 17.47 1.79
CA ALA A 101 -26.92 16.86 2.67
C ALA A 101 -27.18 15.36 2.89
N ARG A 102 -28.42 14.97 3.13
CA ARG A 102 -28.78 13.54 3.28
C ARG A 102 -28.55 12.72 2.03
N ARG A 103 -28.89 13.24 0.84
CA ARG A 103 -28.66 12.56 -0.46
C ARG A 103 -27.18 12.40 -0.78
N PHE A 104 -26.34 13.34 -0.39
CA PHE A 104 -24.89 13.30 -0.64
C PHE A 104 -24.21 12.12 0.09
N LYS A 105 -24.56 11.86 1.35
CA LYS A 105 -23.86 10.90 2.20
C LYS A 105 -23.71 9.51 1.58
N PRO A 106 -24.79 8.82 1.11
CA PRO A 106 -24.63 7.50 0.52
C PRO A 106 -23.82 7.52 -0.77
N ILE A 107 -23.90 8.59 -1.56
CA ILE A 107 -23.10 8.75 -2.78
C ILE A 107 -21.59 8.82 -2.45
N TRP A 108 -21.23 9.60 -1.42
CA TRP A 108 -19.86 9.70 -0.96
C TRP A 108 -19.33 8.37 -0.41
N GLN A 109 -20.10 7.73 0.43
CA GLN A 109 -19.75 6.46 1.07
C GLN A 109 -19.64 5.29 0.07
N ALA A 110 -20.31 5.36 -1.08
CA ALA A 110 -20.22 4.36 -2.15
C ALA A 110 -18.82 4.26 -2.78
N ASN A 111 -17.93 5.25 -2.58
CA ASN A 111 -16.54 5.17 -3.06
C ASN A 111 -15.68 4.14 -2.30
N GLY A 112 -16.11 3.66 -1.15
CA GLY A 112 -15.43 2.60 -0.40
C GLY A 112 -15.47 2.76 1.11
N MET A 113 -14.93 1.76 1.81
CA MET A 113 -15.05 1.60 3.27
C MET A 113 -14.52 2.80 4.08
N GLY A 114 -13.44 3.46 3.61
CA GLY A 114 -12.85 4.62 4.28
C GLY A 114 -13.47 5.97 3.90
N TRP A 115 -14.43 5.98 2.97
CA TRP A 115 -15.12 7.19 2.55
C TRP A 115 -16.28 7.46 3.49
N LEU A 116 -16.00 8.15 4.60
CA LEU A 116 -16.95 8.37 5.67
C LEU A 116 -17.57 9.77 5.58
N THR A 117 -18.68 9.93 6.28
CA THR A 117 -19.33 11.24 6.46
C THR A 117 -19.68 11.46 7.90
N LYS A 118 -19.44 12.66 8.41
CA LYS A 118 -19.84 13.11 9.73
C LYS A 118 -20.72 14.35 9.62
N THR A 119 -21.94 14.27 10.10
CA THR A 119 -22.87 15.40 10.13
C THR A 119 -22.43 16.36 11.23
N ILE A 120 -22.27 17.60 10.90
CA ILE A 120 -21.93 18.68 11.82
C ILE A 120 -23.23 19.42 12.20
N ASP A 121 -24.02 19.78 11.20
CA ASP A 121 -25.35 20.36 11.34
C ASP A 121 -26.24 19.90 10.16
N ASP A 122 -27.45 20.45 10.03
CA ASP A 122 -28.42 20.04 9.02
C ASP A 122 -27.94 20.21 7.58
N THR A 123 -27.02 21.14 7.34
CA THR A 123 -26.51 21.51 6.01
C THR A 123 -25.02 21.30 5.84
N THR A 124 -24.28 21.00 6.91
CA THR A 124 -22.83 20.86 6.91
C THR A 124 -22.42 19.42 7.20
N VAL A 125 -21.61 18.85 6.34
CA VAL A 125 -21.10 17.48 6.44
C VAL A 125 -19.58 17.49 6.25
N TYR A 126 -18.83 16.87 7.16
CA TYR A 126 -17.45 16.49 6.90
C TYR A 126 -17.40 15.21 6.09
N ALA A 127 -16.79 15.29 4.92
CA ALA A 127 -16.65 14.20 3.97
C ALA A 127 -15.20 13.70 4.01
N TYR A 128 -14.96 12.56 4.66
CA TYR A 128 -13.64 11.96 4.81
C TYR A 128 -13.27 11.16 3.57
N TYR A 129 -12.02 11.28 3.15
CA TYR A 129 -11.44 10.49 2.07
C TYR A 129 -10.95 9.13 2.59
N GLY A 130 -11.09 8.10 1.79
CA GLY A 130 -10.48 6.80 2.08
C GLY A 130 -8.96 6.84 1.88
N SER A 131 -8.22 6.07 2.67
CA SER A 131 -6.74 6.06 2.63
C SER A 131 -6.14 5.64 1.29
N SER A 132 -6.93 5.10 0.36
CA SER A 132 -6.51 4.82 -1.01
C SER A 132 -6.16 6.08 -1.81
N SER A 133 -6.69 7.24 -1.41
CA SER A 133 -6.43 8.55 -2.02
C SER A 133 -5.34 9.36 -1.29
N TYR A 134 -4.81 8.85 -0.17
CA TYR A 134 -3.85 9.58 0.65
C TYR A 134 -2.49 9.70 -0.02
N ASP A 135 -1.88 10.86 0.16
CA ASP A 135 -0.47 11.08 -0.14
C ASP A 135 0.45 10.44 0.93
N THR A 136 1.76 10.61 0.76
CA THR A 136 2.76 10.04 1.67
C THR A 136 2.65 10.58 3.09
N ALA A 137 2.41 11.88 3.26
CA ALA A 137 2.33 12.51 4.57
C ALA A 137 1.02 12.15 5.29
N GLU A 138 -0.08 12.11 4.55
CA GLU A 138 -1.39 11.70 5.04
C GLU A 138 -1.41 10.25 5.50
N MET A 139 -0.80 9.35 4.70
CA MET A 139 -0.67 7.96 5.07
C MET A 139 0.27 7.76 6.27
N ALA A 140 1.35 8.54 6.37
CA ALA A 140 2.24 8.49 7.53
C ALA A 140 1.50 8.82 8.82
N ARG A 141 0.66 9.86 8.82
CA ARG A 141 -0.19 10.21 9.98
C ARG A 141 -1.15 9.07 10.38
N LEU A 142 -1.75 8.43 9.38
CA LEU A 142 -2.64 7.29 9.63
C LEU A 142 -1.89 6.11 10.26
N ILE A 143 -0.69 5.80 9.76
CA ILE A 143 0.16 4.72 10.31
C ILE A 143 0.59 5.07 11.74
N ASP A 144 1.02 6.30 12.01
CA ASP A 144 1.41 6.73 13.35
C ASP A 144 0.27 6.56 14.34
N TYR A 145 -0.94 6.97 13.97
CA TYR A 145 -2.13 6.77 14.79
C TYR A 145 -2.38 5.28 15.10
N ILE A 146 -2.32 4.41 14.09
CA ILE A 146 -2.54 2.96 14.27
C ILE A 146 -1.44 2.34 15.15
N VAL A 147 -0.19 2.75 14.96
CA VAL A 147 0.94 2.31 15.80
C VAL A 147 0.76 2.75 17.26
N ASP A 148 0.31 3.98 17.49
CA ASP A 148 0.06 4.47 18.85
C ASP A 148 -1.12 3.75 19.52
N GLU A 149 -2.20 3.46 18.80
CA GLU A 149 -3.30 2.63 19.31
C GLU A 149 -2.82 1.21 19.64
N ALA A 150 -2.00 0.58 18.79
CA ALA A 150 -1.41 -0.73 19.05
C ALA A 150 -0.54 -0.72 20.33
N LYS A 151 0.32 0.28 20.51
CA LYS A 151 1.16 0.45 21.71
C LYS A 151 0.33 0.60 22.99
N ARG A 152 -0.78 1.34 22.94
CA ARG A 152 -1.70 1.49 24.09
C ARG A 152 -2.31 0.17 24.53
N LEU A 153 -2.46 -0.77 23.59
CA LEU A 153 -2.97 -2.12 23.84
C LEU A 153 -1.84 -3.14 24.10
N HIS A 154 -0.59 -2.69 24.27
CA HIS A 154 0.60 -3.53 24.45
C HIS A 154 0.85 -4.51 23.28
N ILE A 155 0.40 -4.18 22.09
CA ILE A 155 0.67 -4.93 20.86
C ILE A 155 2.07 -4.56 20.37
N GLU A 156 2.87 -5.56 19.99
CA GLU A 156 4.21 -5.35 19.48
C GLU A 156 4.18 -4.61 18.13
N THR A 157 5.04 -3.60 18.00
CA THR A 157 5.13 -2.79 16.77
C THR A 157 6.55 -2.84 16.21
N LEU A 158 6.70 -2.53 14.93
CA LEU A 158 8.02 -2.39 14.32
C LEU A 158 8.86 -1.34 15.05
N PRO A 159 10.20 -1.54 15.15
CA PRO A 159 11.12 -0.52 15.65
C PRO A 159 11.01 0.80 14.87
N PRO A 160 11.28 1.96 15.52
CA PRO A 160 11.11 3.28 14.90
C PRO A 160 11.85 3.49 13.59
N ASP A 161 13.08 2.99 13.47
CA ASP A 161 13.89 3.05 12.25
C ASP A 161 13.24 2.32 11.07
N ARG A 162 12.63 1.18 11.33
CA ARG A 162 11.88 0.40 10.32
C ARG A 162 10.58 1.08 9.91
N LEU A 163 9.90 1.72 10.85
CA LEU A 163 8.70 2.51 10.60
C LEU A 163 9.01 3.72 9.71
N GLU A 164 10.09 4.44 9.99
CA GLU A 164 10.51 5.59 9.19
C GLU A 164 10.86 5.20 7.74
N ILE A 165 11.61 4.11 7.55
CA ILE A 165 11.91 3.60 6.20
C ILE A 165 10.61 3.26 5.46
N MET A 166 9.67 2.61 6.11
CA MET A 166 8.39 2.21 5.53
C MET A 166 7.54 3.42 5.13
N LYS A 167 7.47 4.46 5.96
CA LYS A 167 6.72 5.70 5.68
C LYS A 167 7.33 6.47 4.51
N THR A 168 8.67 6.55 4.42
CA THR A 168 9.36 7.25 3.32
C THR A 168 9.28 6.50 1.98
N GLU A 169 9.11 5.18 2.01
CA GLU A 169 8.90 4.36 0.79
C GLU A 169 7.45 4.39 0.28
N TRP A 170 6.52 4.88 1.08
CA TRP A 170 5.14 5.08 0.64
C TRP A 170 5.08 6.20 -0.41
N GLY A 171 4.47 5.92 -1.53
CA GLY A 171 4.32 6.92 -2.61
C GLY A 171 5.46 7.00 -3.60
N ARG A 172 6.57 6.31 -3.42
CA ARG A 172 7.54 6.09 -4.50
C ARG A 172 6.95 5.08 -5.50
N LYS A 173 6.16 5.60 -6.44
CA LYS A 173 5.63 4.84 -7.60
C LYS A 173 6.72 4.57 -8.63
#